data_1d7dcc0759be33e4c7e84e56236bab6d
#
_entry.id   1d7dcc0759be33e4c7e84e56236bab6d
#
_cell.length_a   1.000
_cell.length_b   1.000
_cell.length_c   1.000
_cell.angle_alpha   90.00
_cell.angle_beta   90.00
_cell.angle_gamma   90.00
#
_symmetry.space_group_name_H-M   'P 1'
#
loop_
_entity.id
_entity.type
_entity.pdbx_description
1 polymer ?
#
loop_
_entity_poly.entity_id
_entity_poly.type
_entity_poly.pdbx_seq_one_letter_code
_entity_poly.pdbx_strand_id
1 'polypeptide(L)'
;MKRLLMAAVAALSLNLAAAVEVAGVKFDDKIHVGTGDLVVNGAGLRKKAVFKVYAMALYLPERRGDAEAVLAAKGSKRIAISLLRDLSAQQFVEALQEGMANNHSEAEMVGLKDRLKQFSDTMLAAGEPKTGTSVVIDWLPESGTRLTVNGQVKGKDIAGEDFYKAL
;
A
#
# COMPACT_ATOMS: atom_id res chain seq x y z
N MET A 1 -27.75 -32.71 -50.39
CA MET A 1 -27.79 -32.50 -48.95
C MET A 1 -26.43 -31.97 -48.54
N LYS A 2 -26.30 -30.62 -48.42
CA LYS A 2 -25.05 -29.94 -48.01
C LYS A 2 -25.18 -29.55 -46.52
N ARG A 3 -24.40 -30.19 -45.66
CA ARG A 3 -24.33 -29.84 -44.21
C ARG A 3 -23.37 -28.68 -44.04
N LEU A 4 -23.89 -27.51 -43.70
CA LEU A 4 -23.07 -26.37 -43.19
C LEU A 4 -22.63 -26.68 -41.75
N LEU A 5 -21.33 -26.84 -41.54
CA LEU A 5 -20.73 -26.78 -40.22
C LEU A 5 -20.52 -25.28 -39.85
N MET A 6 -21.30 -24.79 -38.91
CA MET A 6 -21.06 -23.50 -38.26
C MET A 6 -20.02 -23.72 -37.19
N ALA A 7 -18.79 -23.23 -37.41
CA ALA A 7 -17.76 -23.17 -36.39
C ALA A 7 -18.02 -21.93 -35.52
N ALA A 8 -18.44 -22.13 -34.27
CA ALA A 8 -18.56 -21.07 -33.28
C ALA A 8 -17.15 -20.74 -32.77
N VAL A 9 -16.60 -19.61 -33.18
CA VAL A 9 -15.39 -19.06 -32.61
C VAL A 9 -15.76 -18.37 -31.29
N ALA A 10 -15.50 -19.04 -30.17
CA ALA A 10 -15.59 -18.44 -28.85
C ALA A 10 -14.41 -17.48 -28.69
N ALA A 11 -14.67 -16.18 -28.81
CA ALA A 11 -13.70 -15.15 -28.48
C ALA A 11 -13.49 -15.16 -26.96
N LEU A 12 -12.37 -15.75 -26.49
CA LEU A 12 -11.89 -15.57 -25.11
C LEU A 12 -11.45 -14.11 -24.97
N SER A 13 -12.29 -13.29 -24.36
CA SER A 13 -11.91 -11.94 -23.92
C SER A 13 -10.91 -12.08 -22.78
N LEU A 14 -9.61 -12.01 -23.07
CA LEU A 14 -8.58 -11.80 -22.07
C LEU A 14 -8.83 -10.41 -21.48
N ASN A 15 -9.44 -10.35 -20.30
CA ASN A 15 -9.40 -9.17 -19.47
C ASN A 15 -7.93 -8.94 -19.07
N LEU A 16 -7.20 -8.15 -19.86
CA LEU A 16 -5.94 -7.58 -19.40
C LEU A 16 -6.30 -6.66 -18.23
N ALA A 17 -6.03 -7.10 -17.00
CA ALA A 17 -6.05 -6.22 -15.86
C ALA A 17 -5.08 -5.08 -16.16
N ALA A 18 -5.58 -3.86 -16.29
CA ALA A 18 -4.75 -2.69 -16.50
C ALA A 18 -3.91 -2.48 -15.25
N ALA A 19 -2.59 -2.48 -15.39
CA ALA A 19 -1.67 -2.19 -14.31
C ALA A 19 -1.25 -0.72 -14.39
N VAL A 20 -1.16 -0.05 -13.23
CA VAL A 20 -0.55 1.29 -13.14
C VAL A 20 0.95 1.12 -12.98
N GLU A 21 1.73 1.75 -13.86
CA GLU A 21 3.19 1.68 -13.79
C GLU A 21 3.80 2.99 -13.30
N VAL A 22 4.68 2.91 -12.29
CA VAL A 22 5.41 4.05 -11.73
C VAL A 22 6.88 3.70 -11.65
N ALA A 23 7.72 4.38 -12.41
CA ALA A 23 9.18 4.21 -12.43
C ALA A 23 9.64 2.74 -12.64
N GLY A 24 8.92 1.98 -13.49
CA GLY A 24 9.20 0.58 -13.78
C GLY A 24 8.55 -0.42 -12.81
N VAL A 25 7.87 0.05 -11.78
CA VAL A 25 7.10 -0.78 -10.85
C VAL A 25 5.65 -0.87 -11.33
N LYS A 26 5.15 -2.09 -11.47
CA LYS A 26 3.76 -2.33 -11.86
C LYS A 26 2.92 -2.62 -10.63
N PHE A 27 1.77 -1.95 -10.53
CA PHE A 27 0.75 -2.15 -9.52
C PHE A 27 -0.53 -2.62 -10.21
N ASP A 28 -1.05 -3.75 -9.80
CA ASP A 28 -2.29 -4.30 -10.35
C ASP A 28 -3.46 -3.34 -10.14
N ASP A 29 -4.36 -3.21 -11.13
CA ASP A 29 -5.53 -2.32 -11.03
C ASP A 29 -6.50 -2.76 -9.92
N LYS A 30 -6.56 -4.08 -9.66
CA LYS A 30 -7.40 -4.69 -8.62
C LYS A 30 -6.63 -5.73 -7.83
N ILE A 31 -6.88 -5.76 -6.52
CA ILE A 31 -6.28 -6.72 -5.58
C ILE A 31 -7.33 -7.18 -4.58
N HIS A 32 -7.08 -8.33 -3.93
CA HIS A 32 -7.89 -8.81 -2.82
C HIS A 32 -7.15 -8.59 -1.48
N VAL A 33 -7.81 -8.02 -0.48
CA VAL A 33 -7.23 -7.77 0.85
C VAL A 33 -8.25 -8.09 1.94
N GLY A 34 -7.91 -9.01 2.83
CA GLY A 34 -8.84 -9.48 3.85
C GLY A 34 -10.07 -10.13 3.22
N THR A 35 -11.23 -9.53 3.40
CA THR A 35 -12.52 -10.00 2.85
C THR A 35 -13.02 -9.17 1.68
N GLY A 36 -12.22 -8.21 1.17
CA GLY A 36 -12.67 -7.25 0.18
C GLY A 36 -11.76 -7.11 -1.04
N ASP A 37 -12.37 -6.79 -2.17
CA ASP A 37 -11.66 -6.39 -3.37
C ASP A 37 -11.36 -4.90 -3.31
N LEU A 38 -10.14 -4.53 -3.68
CA LEU A 38 -9.68 -3.15 -3.72
C LEU A 38 -9.26 -2.79 -5.14
N VAL A 39 -9.44 -1.52 -5.47
CA VAL A 39 -8.96 -0.92 -6.73
C VAL A 39 -7.86 0.07 -6.43
N VAL A 40 -6.90 0.23 -7.35
CA VAL A 40 -5.88 1.26 -7.23
C VAL A 40 -6.56 2.63 -7.28
N ASN A 41 -6.39 3.41 -6.19
CA ASN A 41 -6.90 4.79 -6.11
C ASN A 41 -5.95 5.76 -6.77
N GLY A 42 -4.66 5.53 -6.58
CA GLY A 42 -3.59 6.31 -7.17
C GLY A 42 -2.24 5.69 -6.88
N ALA A 43 -1.24 6.05 -7.70
CA ALA A 43 0.13 5.62 -7.51
C ALA A 43 1.09 6.78 -7.78
N GLY A 44 2.25 6.78 -7.12
CA GLY A 44 3.20 7.87 -7.21
C GLY A 44 4.63 7.46 -6.87
N LEU A 45 5.54 8.38 -7.15
CA LEU A 45 6.98 8.22 -6.93
C LEU A 45 7.44 9.17 -5.83
N ARG A 46 8.03 8.63 -4.76
CA ARG A 46 8.76 9.45 -3.80
C ARG A 46 10.17 9.72 -4.28
N LYS A 47 10.51 11.00 -4.31
CA LYS A 47 11.88 11.46 -4.56
C LYS A 47 12.44 12.16 -3.33
N LYS A 48 13.75 12.02 -3.09
CA LYS A 48 14.53 12.84 -2.14
C LYS A 48 15.67 13.47 -2.92
N ALA A 49 15.63 14.78 -3.11
CA ALA A 49 16.45 15.47 -4.07
C ALA A 49 16.32 14.85 -5.48
N VAL A 50 17.41 14.43 -6.09
CA VAL A 50 17.42 13.81 -7.43
C VAL A 50 17.16 12.29 -7.42
N PHE A 51 17.11 11.67 -6.24
CA PHE A 51 17.03 10.22 -6.11
C PHE A 51 15.58 9.74 -6.03
N LYS A 52 15.25 8.74 -6.85
CA LYS A 52 14.02 7.95 -6.71
C LYS A 52 14.18 7.03 -5.51
N VAL A 53 13.27 7.14 -4.54
CA VAL A 53 13.35 6.37 -3.29
C VAL A 53 12.48 5.14 -3.36
N TYR A 54 11.19 5.33 -3.64
CA TYR A 54 10.24 4.24 -3.83
C TYR A 54 9.08 4.66 -4.73
N ALA A 55 8.46 3.68 -5.37
CA ALA A 55 7.14 3.81 -5.95
C ALA A 55 6.11 3.29 -4.94
N MET A 56 4.94 3.93 -4.89
CA MET A 56 3.84 3.49 -4.01
C MET A 56 2.49 3.59 -4.70
N ALA A 57 1.56 2.75 -4.27
CA ALA A 57 0.16 2.79 -4.66
C ALA A 57 -0.75 2.70 -3.44
N LEU A 58 -1.85 3.45 -3.47
CA LEU A 58 -2.94 3.37 -2.53
C LEU A 58 -4.10 2.61 -3.16
N TYR A 59 -4.63 1.63 -2.43
CA TYR A 59 -5.79 0.84 -2.82
C TYR A 59 -6.93 1.07 -1.85
N LEU A 60 -8.12 1.27 -2.40
CA LEU A 60 -9.36 1.49 -1.67
C LEU A 60 -10.47 0.57 -2.23
N PRO A 61 -11.57 0.33 -1.49
CA PRO A 61 -12.71 -0.41 -2.02
C PRO A 61 -13.32 0.21 -3.28
N GLU A 62 -13.25 1.52 -3.41
CA GLU A 62 -13.65 2.29 -4.59
C GLU A 62 -12.77 3.54 -4.72
N ARG A 63 -12.66 4.07 -5.95
CA ARG A 63 -11.84 5.27 -6.20
C ARG A 63 -12.45 6.50 -5.53
N ARG A 64 -11.59 7.33 -4.93
CA ARG A 64 -11.92 8.60 -4.29
C ARG A 64 -11.06 9.71 -4.87
N GLY A 65 -11.65 10.89 -5.12
CA GLY A 65 -11.03 11.99 -5.83
C GLY A 65 -10.29 13.00 -4.96
N ASP A 66 -10.54 13.01 -3.65
CA ASP A 66 -9.99 13.98 -2.71
C ASP A 66 -9.57 13.32 -1.41
N ALA A 67 -8.73 14.03 -0.64
CA ALA A 67 -8.14 13.50 0.60
C ALA A 67 -9.20 13.19 1.67
N GLU A 68 -10.24 14.02 1.80
CA GLU A 68 -11.28 13.81 2.80
C GLU A 68 -12.05 12.52 2.51
N ALA A 69 -12.46 12.31 1.25
CA ALA A 69 -13.13 11.09 0.81
C ALA A 69 -12.25 9.84 0.97
N VAL A 70 -10.93 9.97 0.73
CA VAL A 70 -9.94 8.89 0.97
C VAL A 70 -9.89 8.52 2.45
N LEU A 71 -9.76 9.50 3.35
CA LEU A 71 -9.71 9.29 4.80
C LEU A 71 -11.03 8.77 5.36
N ALA A 72 -12.17 9.16 4.77
CA ALA A 72 -13.52 8.69 5.15
C ALA A 72 -13.86 7.30 4.60
N ALA A 73 -13.09 6.76 3.65
CA ALA A 73 -13.36 5.46 3.03
C ALA A 73 -13.42 4.35 4.09
N LYS A 74 -14.45 3.51 4.01
CA LYS A 74 -14.65 2.35 4.90
C LYS A 74 -14.12 1.07 4.27
N GLY A 75 -13.96 0.03 5.09
CA GLY A 75 -13.44 -1.26 4.64
C GLY A 75 -11.93 -1.34 4.66
N SER A 76 -11.40 -2.43 4.11
CA SER A 76 -9.96 -2.66 4.00
C SER A 76 -9.31 -1.63 3.07
N LYS A 77 -8.04 -1.34 3.32
CA LYS A 77 -7.21 -0.44 2.51
C LYS A 77 -5.80 -1.00 2.43
N ARG A 78 -5.06 -0.64 1.40
CA ARG A 78 -3.65 -1.03 1.26
C ARG A 78 -2.80 0.13 0.76
N ILE A 79 -1.65 0.32 1.39
CA ILE A 79 -0.51 1.05 0.86
C ILE A 79 0.52 0.00 0.41
N ALA A 80 0.83 -0.03 -0.89
CA ALA A 80 1.86 -0.90 -1.45
C ALA A 80 3.06 -0.06 -1.86
N ILE A 81 4.25 -0.43 -1.40
CA ILE A 81 5.51 0.29 -1.64
C ILE A 81 6.51 -0.68 -2.26
N SER A 82 7.21 -0.24 -3.29
CA SER A 82 8.37 -0.95 -3.86
C SER A 82 9.58 -0.03 -3.83
N LEU A 83 10.64 -0.47 -3.16
CA LEU A 83 11.88 0.30 -3.04
C LEU A 83 12.65 0.33 -4.36
N LEU A 84 13.09 1.52 -4.74
CA LEU A 84 13.88 1.76 -5.96
C LEU A 84 15.38 1.93 -5.66
N ARG A 85 15.75 1.89 -4.38
CA ARG A 85 17.12 1.93 -3.89
C ARG A 85 17.22 1.28 -2.52
N ASP A 86 18.43 0.89 -2.15
CA ASP A 86 18.73 0.43 -0.80
C ASP A 86 18.53 1.56 0.20
N LEU A 87 17.91 1.25 1.32
CA LEU A 87 17.74 2.13 2.48
C LEU A 87 18.14 1.37 3.74
N SER A 88 18.58 2.10 4.77
CA SER A 88 18.61 1.49 6.09
C SER A 88 17.20 1.45 6.68
N ALA A 89 16.92 0.47 7.53
CA ALA A 89 15.65 0.40 8.27
C ALA A 89 15.42 1.69 9.06
N GLN A 90 16.49 2.25 9.64
CA GLN A 90 16.47 3.52 10.37
C GLN A 90 16.04 4.69 9.47
N GLN A 91 16.61 4.82 8.26
CA GLN A 91 16.21 5.86 7.30
C GLN A 91 14.76 5.76 6.88
N PHE A 92 14.22 4.54 6.77
CA PHE A 92 12.83 4.32 6.43
C PHE A 92 11.90 4.75 7.58
N VAL A 93 12.24 4.40 8.82
CA VAL A 93 11.51 4.82 10.03
C VAL A 93 11.56 6.34 10.23
N GLU A 94 12.73 6.96 10.08
CA GLU A 94 12.87 8.42 10.17
C GLU A 94 12.01 9.15 9.14
N ALA A 95 12.00 8.68 7.89
CA ALA A 95 11.17 9.27 6.84
C ALA A 95 9.67 9.15 7.14
N LEU A 96 9.22 8.06 7.76
CA LEU A 96 7.85 7.88 8.22
C LEU A 96 7.52 8.86 9.35
N GLN A 97 8.36 8.92 10.39
CA GLN A 97 8.16 9.80 11.55
C GLN A 97 8.14 11.27 11.14
N GLU A 98 9.07 11.68 10.27
CA GLU A 98 9.10 13.03 9.69
C GLU A 98 7.81 13.34 8.91
N GLY A 99 7.36 12.38 8.08
CA GLY A 99 6.12 12.53 7.30
C GLY A 99 4.91 12.70 8.21
N MET A 100 4.78 11.90 9.26
CA MET A 100 3.70 12.02 10.23
C MET A 100 3.76 13.35 11.00
N ALA A 101 4.93 13.74 11.51
CA ALA A 101 5.10 14.99 12.25
C ALA A 101 4.79 16.24 11.41
N ASN A 102 5.05 16.19 10.09
CA ASN A 102 4.75 17.30 9.18
C ASN A 102 3.25 17.41 8.83
N ASN A 103 2.46 16.38 9.07
CA ASN A 103 1.04 16.33 8.71
C ASN A 103 0.08 16.28 9.90
N HIS A 104 0.61 16.22 11.13
CA HIS A 104 -0.19 16.12 12.35
C HIS A 104 0.26 17.14 13.40
N SER A 105 -0.69 17.58 14.22
CA SER A 105 -0.38 18.41 15.39
C SER A 105 0.37 17.62 16.47
N GLU A 106 1.05 18.32 17.39
CA GLU A 106 1.71 17.69 18.54
C GLU A 106 0.75 16.85 19.39
N ALA A 107 -0.48 17.32 19.59
CA ALA A 107 -1.51 16.59 20.35
C ALA A 107 -1.90 15.27 19.67
N GLU A 108 -2.07 15.26 18.34
CA GLU A 108 -2.33 14.04 17.57
C GLU A 108 -1.13 13.08 17.64
N MET A 109 0.09 13.58 17.49
CA MET A 109 1.31 12.77 17.61
C MET A 109 1.48 12.14 18.99
N VAL A 110 1.10 12.85 20.06
CA VAL A 110 1.07 12.27 21.42
C VAL A 110 0.10 11.08 21.49
N GLY A 111 -1.09 11.20 20.91
CA GLY A 111 -2.09 10.11 20.86
C GLY A 111 -1.65 8.89 20.03
N LEU A 112 -0.73 9.09 19.08
CA LEU A 112 -0.22 8.04 18.19
C LEU A 112 1.10 7.42 18.67
N LYS A 113 1.76 8.01 19.68
CA LYS A 113 3.15 7.74 20.08
C LYS A 113 3.45 6.25 20.26
N ASP A 114 2.67 5.55 21.05
CA ASP A 114 2.95 4.16 21.41
C ASP A 114 2.78 3.23 20.20
N ARG A 115 1.75 3.49 19.37
CA ARG A 115 1.49 2.74 18.14
C ARG A 115 2.55 3.03 17.08
N LEU A 116 2.99 4.27 16.96
CA LEU A 116 4.09 4.66 16.08
C LEU A 116 5.40 4.00 16.51
N LYS A 117 5.67 3.95 17.84
CA LYS A 117 6.83 3.23 18.37
C LYS A 117 6.75 1.74 18.02
N GLN A 118 5.62 1.08 18.28
CA GLN A 118 5.42 -0.34 17.95
C GLN A 118 5.65 -0.61 16.47
N PHE A 119 5.10 0.23 15.59
CA PHE A 119 5.27 0.12 14.14
C PHE A 119 6.73 0.30 13.73
N SER A 120 7.40 1.33 14.26
CA SER A 120 8.82 1.60 14.01
C SER A 120 9.72 0.45 14.47
N ASP A 121 9.50 -0.07 15.68
CA ASP A 121 10.25 -1.23 16.20
C ASP A 121 10.07 -2.46 15.29
N THR A 122 8.85 -2.68 14.80
CA THR A 122 8.56 -3.78 13.85
C THR A 122 9.30 -3.59 12.52
N MET A 123 9.35 -2.37 12.00
CA MET A 123 10.09 -2.05 10.78
C MET A 123 11.60 -2.26 10.96
N LEU A 124 12.16 -1.79 12.08
CA LEU A 124 13.58 -2.00 12.42
C LEU A 124 13.93 -3.48 12.52
N ALA A 125 13.06 -4.27 13.16
CA ALA A 125 13.24 -5.72 13.30
C ALA A 125 13.08 -6.49 11.98
N ALA A 126 12.43 -5.89 10.97
CA ALA A 126 12.28 -6.51 9.64
C ALA A 126 13.58 -6.53 8.84
N GLY A 127 14.60 -5.78 9.26
CA GLY A 127 15.93 -5.72 8.65
C GLY A 127 16.08 -4.62 7.60
N GLU A 128 17.24 -4.62 6.94
CA GLU A 128 17.64 -3.60 5.97
C GLU A 128 16.94 -3.80 4.61
N PRO A 129 16.01 -2.93 4.22
CA PRO A 129 15.31 -3.08 2.96
C PRO A 129 16.21 -2.70 1.78
N LYS A 130 16.25 -3.58 0.77
CA LYS A 130 17.03 -3.42 -0.45
C LYS A 130 16.16 -2.96 -1.63
N THR A 131 16.80 -2.53 -2.70
CA THR A 131 16.14 -2.30 -3.99
C THR A 131 15.25 -3.50 -4.35
N GLY A 132 14.00 -3.23 -4.72
CA GLY A 132 13.01 -4.27 -5.02
C GLY A 132 12.26 -4.83 -3.80
N THR A 133 12.64 -4.43 -2.57
CA THR A 133 11.85 -4.82 -1.38
C THR A 133 10.42 -4.29 -1.51
N SER A 134 9.46 -5.21 -1.34
CA SER A 134 8.04 -4.90 -1.24
C SER A 134 7.67 -4.67 0.23
N VAL A 135 7.11 -3.50 0.52
CA VAL A 135 6.53 -3.17 1.83
C VAL A 135 5.05 -2.89 1.62
N VAL A 136 4.22 -3.61 2.34
CA VAL A 136 2.77 -3.49 2.29
C VAL A 136 2.25 -3.14 3.67
N ILE A 137 1.39 -2.12 3.74
CA ILE A 137 0.71 -1.70 4.96
C ILE A 137 -0.79 -1.81 4.69
N ASP A 138 -1.43 -2.76 5.36
CA ASP A 138 -2.86 -3.00 5.22
C ASP A 138 -3.62 -2.45 6.43
N TRP A 139 -4.73 -1.80 6.16
CA TRP A 139 -5.80 -1.65 7.14
C TRP A 139 -6.78 -2.81 7.01
N LEU A 140 -6.95 -3.56 8.08
CA LEU A 140 -7.92 -4.64 8.21
C LEU A 140 -8.90 -4.27 9.33
N PRO A 141 -10.18 -4.00 9.02
CA PRO A 141 -11.13 -3.51 10.02
C PRO A 141 -11.26 -4.38 11.28
N GLU A 142 -11.02 -5.67 11.14
CA GLU A 142 -11.17 -6.65 12.23
C GLU A 142 -9.92 -6.81 13.10
N SER A 143 -8.74 -6.41 12.61
CA SER A 143 -7.47 -6.66 13.33
C SER A 143 -6.58 -5.43 13.47
N GLY A 144 -6.64 -4.47 12.55
CA GLY A 144 -5.84 -3.27 12.61
C GLY A 144 -4.87 -3.09 11.43
N THR A 145 -3.83 -2.29 11.65
CA THR A 145 -2.76 -2.02 10.69
C THR A 145 -1.75 -3.16 10.69
N ARG A 146 -1.58 -3.81 9.54
CA ARG A 146 -0.65 -4.93 9.32
C ARG A 146 0.51 -4.51 8.44
N LEU A 147 1.73 -4.82 8.88
CA LEU A 147 2.95 -4.66 8.09
C LEU A 147 3.35 -5.99 7.45
N THR A 148 3.59 -5.98 6.15
CA THR A 148 4.13 -7.12 5.40
C THR A 148 5.36 -6.69 4.63
N VAL A 149 6.46 -7.43 4.71
CA VAL A 149 7.70 -7.18 3.98
C VAL A 149 8.06 -8.41 3.17
N ASN A 150 8.21 -8.26 1.87
CA ASN A 150 8.48 -9.36 0.93
C ASN A 150 7.53 -10.56 1.12
N GLY A 151 6.23 -10.28 1.30
CA GLY A 151 5.19 -11.28 1.49
C GLY A 151 5.10 -11.90 2.89
N GLN A 152 5.96 -11.50 3.82
CA GLN A 152 5.95 -12.00 5.20
C GLN A 152 5.38 -10.96 6.15
N VAL A 153 4.34 -11.31 6.90
CA VAL A 153 3.77 -10.46 7.96
C VAL A 153 4.83 -10.23 9.04
N LYS A 154 4.99 -8.99 9.47
CA LYS A 154 5.93 -8.57 10.51
C LYS A 154 5.19 -8.02 11.71
N GLY A 155 5.57 -8.48 12.89
CA GLY A 155 4.97 -8.07 14.16
C GLY A 155 3.50 -8.48 14.31
N LYS A 156 2.81 -7.73 15.17
CA LYS A 156 1.37 -7.87 15.40
C LYS A 156 0.62 -6.71 14.76
N ASP A 157 -0.62 -6.95 14.35
CA ASP A 157 -1.49 -5.90 13.85
C ASP A 157 -1.70 -4.81 14.92
N ILE A 158 -1.71 -3.55 14.50
CA ILE A 158 -1.84 -2.39 15.40
C ILE A 158 -3.27 -1.86 15.27
N ALA A 159 -4.01 -1.90 16.39
CA ALA A 159 -5.39 -1.48 16.44
C ALA A 159 -5.56 0.04 16.24
N GLY A 160 -6.73 0.44 15.74
CA GLY A 160 -7.14 1.83 15.55
C GLY A 160 -6.97 2.32 14.11
N GLU A 161 -8.11 2.64 13.47
CA GLU A 161 -8.12 3.17 12.10
C GLU A 161 -7.46 4.54 12.01
N ASP A 162 -7.50 5.31 13.10
CA ASP A 162 -6.84 6.61 13.24
C ASP A 162 -5.32 6.50 13.03
N PHE A 163 -4.70 5.42 13.53
CA PHE A 163 -3.27 5.17 13.29
C PHE A 163 -2.99 4.90 11.80
N TYR A 164 -3.79 4.07 11.13
CA TYR A 164 -3.61 3.81 9.70
C TYR A 164 -3.82 5.09 8.86
N LYS A 165 -4.79 5.92 9.24
CA LYS A 165 -5.06 7.19 8.55
C LYS A 165 -3.95 8.21 8.72
N ALA A 166 -3.16 8.07 9.79
CA ALA A 166 -2.04 8.95 10.08
C ALA A 166 -0.76 8.57 9.30
N LEU A 167 -0.68 7.33 8.81
CA LEU A 167 0.43 6.83 7.98
C LEU A 167 0.35 7.36 6.54
#